data_9a3ede9071eea1d437677060d6e04197
#
_entry.id   9a3ede9071eea1d437677060d6e04197
#
_cell.length_a   1.000
_cell.length_b   1.000
_cell.length_c   1.000
_cell.angle_alpha   90.00
_cell.angle_beta   90.00
_cell.angle_gamma   90.00
#
_symmetry.space_group_name_H-M   'P 1'
#
loop_
_entity.id
_entity.type
_entity.pdbx_description
1 polymer ?
#
loop_
_entity_poly.entity_id
_entity_poly.type
_entity_poly.pdbx_seq_one_letter_code
_entity_poly.pdbx_strand_id
1 'polypeptide(L)'
;MDEQQNQTPTEEEEDELTLAKEEIIVPQVYLDANTTLYGTINALEKGYCSLLFTPNSSMKVDNLGLIHSGYLVSSAMYAAMLAVNEPTAIPLASHCDFFAPFELGNTIEFRAQMLQNDTKKREVQVDGFVLDIKVFQALFEVAIFEHHVFKLQITGPKRFDD
;
A
#
# COMPACT_ATOMS: atom_id res chain seq x y z
N MET A 1 -33.09 -51.26 0.75
CA MET A 1 -33.26 -50.07 1.61
C MET A 1 -31.85 -49.57 1.93
N ASP A 2 -31.36 -48.63 1.13
CA ASP A 2 -30.04 -48.04 1.36
C ASP A 2 -30.22 -46.84 2.28
N GLU A 3 -29.76 -46.99 3.53
CA GLU A 3 -29.62 -45.88 4.47
C GLU A 3 -28.40 -45.05 4.04
N GLN A 4 -28.69 -43.90 3.42
CA GLN A 4 -27.67 -42.89 3.21
C GLN A 4 -27.35 -42.27 4.59
N GLN A 5 -26.20 -42.65 5.10
CA GLN A 5 -25.62 -41.97 6.27
C GLN A 5 -25.26 -40.52 5.88
N ASN A 6 -26.06 -39.62 6.35
CA ASN A 6 -25.79 -38.16 6.33
C ASN A 6 -24.68 -37.88 7.35
N GLN A 7 -23.42 -37.92 6.92
CA GLN A 7 -22.28 -37.53 7.77
C GLN A 7 -22.23 -36.01 7.84
N THR A 8 -22.45 -35.47 9.04
CA THR A 8 -22.12 -34.09 9.37
C THR A 8 -20.62 -33.88 9.26
N PRO A 9 -20.16 -32.77 8.63
CA PRO A 9 -18.73 -32.48 8.55
C PRO A 9 -18.10 -32.39 9.93
N THR A 10 -16.85 -32.85 10.05
CA THR A 10 -16.08 -32.71 11.29
C THR A 10 -15.61 -31.27 11.48
N GLU A 11 -15.32 -30.87 12.72
CA GLU A 11 -14.81 -29.51 13.04
C GLU A 11 -13.55 -29.18 12.23
N GLU A 12 -12.70 -30.17 11.89
CA GLU A 12 -11.52 -30.02 11.05
C GLU A 12 -11.88 -29.72 9.58
N GLU A 13 -12.97 -30.33 9.05
CA GLU A 13 -13.48 -30.06 7.70
C GLU A 13 -14.18 -28.68 7.60
N GLU A 14 -14.80 -28.22 8.69
CA GLU A 14 -15.37 -26.87 8.77
C GLU A 14 -14.27 -25.81 8.85
N ASP A 15 -13.17 -26.08 9.55
CA ASP A 15 -11.98 -25.20 9.61
C ASP A 15 -11.26 -25.12 8.26
N GLU A 16 -11.07 -26.23 7.55
CA GLU A 16 -10.52 -26.22 6.19
C GLU A 16 -11.43 -25.49 5.19
N LEU A 17 -12.75 -25.62 5.33
CA LEU A 17 -13.72 -24.93 4.48
C LEU A 17 -13.74 -23.42 4.77
N THR A 18 -13.47 -23.00 6.01
CA THR A 18 -13.38 -21.61 6.42
C THR A 18 -12.08 -20.97 5.94
N LEU A 19 -10.94 -21.69 5.98
CA LEU A 19 -9.66 -21.26 5.42
C LEU A 19 -9.71 -21.13 3.89
N ALA A 20 -10.47 -21.96 3.19
CA ALA A 20 -10.65 -21.90 1.73
C ALA A 20 -11.51 -20.71 1.26
N LYS A 21 -12.12 -19.95 2.17
CA LYS A 21 -12.92 -18.74 1.91
C LYS A 21 -12.18 -17.45 2.22
N GLU A 22 -10.87 -17.47 2.54
CA GLU A 22 -10.09 -16.25 2.62
C GLU A 22 -10.05 -15.60 1.24
N GLU A 23 -10.65 -14.43 1.15
CA GLU A 23 -10.66 -13.61 -0.07
C GLU A 23 -9.24 -13.22 -0.43
N ILE A 24 -8.76 -13.66 -1.59
CA ILE A 24 -7.45 -13.27 -2.11
C ILE A 24 -7.54 -11.81 -2.54
N ILE A 25 -6.81 -10.93 -1.83
CA ILE A 25 -6.71 -9.51 -2.16
C ILE A 25 -5.64 -9.32 -3.23
N VAL A 26 -6.02 -8.66 -4.31
CA VAL A 26 -5.13 -8.29 -5.41
C VAL A 26 -5.05 -6.77 -5.56
N PRO A 27 -3.95 -6.21 -6.10
CA PRO A 27 -3.84 -4.78 -6.34
C PRO A 27 -4.93 -4.27 -7.28
N GLN A 28 -5.56 -3.14 -6.91
CA GLN A 28 -6.56 -2.42 -7.69
C GLN A 28 -6.11 -1.00 -8.05
N VAL A 29 -4.98 -0.56 -7.53
CA VAL A 29 -4.43 0.79 -7.68
C VAL A 29 -2.95 0.71 -8.04
N TYR A 30 -2.43 1.72 -8.73
CA TYR A 30 -1.03 1.80 -9.15
C TYR A 30 -0.57 0.55 -9.95
N LEU A 31 -1.42 0.04 -10.82
CA LEU A 31 -1.21 -1.23 -11.55
C LEU A 31 0.02 -1.20 -12.46
N ASP A 32 0.40 -0.02 -12.96
CA ASP A 32 1.57 0.15 -13.82
C ASP A 32 2.81 0.67 -13.07
N ALA A 33 2.79 0.61 -11.73
CA ALA A 33 3.91 1.05 -10.92
C ALA A 33 5.18 0.23 -11.21
N ASN A 34 6.28 0.92 -11.44
CA ASN A 34 7.57 0.27 -11.67
C ASN A 34 8.16 -0.26 -10.36
N THR A 35 8.21 -1.57 -10.21
CA THR A 35 8.68 -2.23 -8.98
C THR A 35 10.15 -1.95 -8.66
N THR A 36 10.97 -1.62 -9.66
CA THR A 36 12.36 -1.21 -9.44
C THR A 36 12.44 0.15 -8.74
N LEU A 37 11.49 1.06 -9.01
CA LEU A 37 11.45 2.39 -8.42
C LEU A 37 10.72 2.41 -7.08
N TYR A 38 9.67 1.61 -6.92
CA TYR A 38 8.74 1.72 -5.78
C TYR A 38 8.78 0.54 -4.83
N GLY A 39 9.30 -0.60 -5.27
CA GLY A 39 9.38 -1.80 -4.45
C GLY A 39 8.44 -2.92 -4.90
N THR A 40 8.53 -4.04 -4.22
CA THR A 40 7.81 -5.27 -4.53
C THR A 40 6.88 -5.64 -3.38
N ILE A 41 5.65 -6.01 -3.69
CA ILE A 41 4.67 -6.45 -2.69
C ILE A 41 5.15 -7.75 -2.04
N ASN A 42 5.27 -7.74 -0.72
CA ASN A 42 5.60 -8.90 0.10
C ASN A 42 4.33 -9.55 0.68
N ALA A 43 3.38 -8.73 1.14
CA ALA A 43 2.06 -9.18 1.59
C ALA A 43 1.01 -8.10 1.34
N LEU A 44 -0.18 -8.51 0.93
CA LEU A 44 -1.31 -7.62 0.70
C LEU A 44 -2.57 -8.22 1.32
N GLU A 45 -3.16 -7.46 2.22
CA GLU A 45 -4.40 -7.82 2.91
C GLU A 45 -5.34 -6.62 2.90
N LYS A 46 -6.59 -6.83 3.28
CA LYS A 46 -7.54 -5.73 3.41
C LYS A 46 -7.05 -4.70 4.45
N GLY A 47 -6.75 -3.49 3.98
CA GLY A 47 -6.27 -2.41 4.84
C GLY A 47 -4.79 -2.51 5.25
N TYR A 48 -4.03 -3.44 4.67
CA TYR A 48 -2.63 -3.68 5.01
C TYR A 48 -1.77 -4.03 3.80
N CYS A 49 -0.55 -3.52 3.78
CA CYS A 49 0.47 -3.89 2.80
C CYS A 49 1.85 -3.96 3.44
N SER A 50 2.58 -5.03 3.16
CA SER A 50 4.03 -5.10 3.37
C SER A 50 4.72 -5.01 2.01
N LEU A 51 5.64 -4.05 1.88
CA LEU A 51 6.38 -3.75 0.65
C LEU A 51 7.88 -3.82 0.92
N LEU A 52 8.62 -4.50 0.06
CA LEU A 52 10.07 -4.56 0.11
C LEU A 52 10.68 -3.63 -0.94
N PHE A 53 11.57 -2.76 -0.52
CA PHE A 53 12.29 -1.83 -1.38
C PHE A 53 13.80 -1.98 -1.22
N THR A 54 14.48 -2.26 -2.33
CA THR A 54 15.94 -2.32 -2.41
C THR A 54 16.41 -1.25 -3.40
N PRO A 55 17.16 -0.23 -2.95
CA PRO A 55 17.60 0.84 -3.82
C PRO A 55 18.67 0.36 -4.81
N ASN A 56 18.75 1.02 -5.94
CA ASN A 56 19.81 0.83 -6.91
C ASN A 56 20.81 2.01 -6.91
N SER A 57 21.94 1.86 -7.59
CA SER A 57 23.02 2.84 -7.60
C SER A 57 22.65 4.21 -8.18
N SER A 58 21.59 4.30 -9.00
CA SER A 58 21.11 5.58 -9.53
C SER A 58 20.41 6.46 -8.49
N MET A 59 20.07 5.90 -7.35
CA MET A 59 19.35 6.58 -6.27
C MET A 59 20.27 7.17 -5.20
N LYS A 60 21.57 6.89 -5.27
CA LYS A 60 22.55 7.44 -4.34
C LYS A 60 22.83 8.92 -4.61
N VAL A 61 23.14 9.66 -3.57
CA VAL A 61 23.43 11.11 -3.63
C VAL A 61 24.90 11.43 -3.36
N ASP A 62 25.71 10.45 -3.00
CA ASP A 62 27.15 10.59 -2.78
C ASP A 62 27.92 9.32 -3.16
N ASN A 63 29.23 9.35 -2.99
CA ASN A 63 30.10 8.21 -3.30
C ASN A 63 30.21 7.18 -2.16
N LEU A 64 29.57 7.43 -1.01
CA LEU A 64 29.55 6.52 0.14
C LEU A 64 28.28 5.66 0.19
N GLY A 65 27.37 5.85 -0.77
CA GLY A 65 26.16 5.03 -0.88
C GLY A 65 24.96 5.55 -0.14
N LEU A 66 24.96 6.83 0.27
CA LEU A 66 23.76 7.45 0.86
C LEU A 66 22.64 7.52 -0.20
N ILE A 67 21.49 7.00 0.13
CA ILE A 67 20.31 7.02 -0.73
C ILE A 67 19.50 8.29 -0.48
N HIS A 68 19.01 8.91 -1.55
CA HIS A 68 18.09 10.04 -1.46
C HIS A 68 16.81 9.63 -0.72
N SER A 69 16.49 10.32 0.36
CA SER A 69 15.34 10.00 1.23
C SER A 69 13.99 10.10 0.52
N GLY A 70 13.89 10.83 -0.58
CA GLY A 70 12.69 10.92 -1.42
C GLY A 70 12.24 9.57 -1.97
N TYR A 71 13.16 8.64 -2.20
CA TYR A 71 12.83 7.28 -2.64
C TYR A 71 12.13 6.48 -1.54
N LEU A 72 12.47 6.73 -0.27
CA LEU A 72 11.74 6.14 0.86
C LEU A 72 10.29 6.63 0.92
N VAL A 73 10.08 7.93 0.70
CA VAL A 73 8.75 8.52 0.66
C VAL A 73 7.92 7.94 -0.48
N SER A 74 8.51 7.82 -1.68
CA SER A 74 7.84 7.21 -2.84
C SER A 74 7.38 5.77 -2.56
N SER A 75 8.26 4.96 -2.01
CA SER A 75 7.94 3.55 -1.69
C SER A 75 6.94 3.43 -0.55
N ALA A 76 7.07 4.26 0.48
CA ALA A 76 6.10 4.32 1.57
C ALA A 76 4.71 4.72 1.08
N MET A 77 4.63 5.70 0.17
CA MET A 77 3.37 6.11 -0.47
C MET A 77 2.76 4.97 -1.28
N TYR A 78 3.58 4.24 -2.04
CA TYR A 78 3.12 3.07 -2.78
C TYR A 78 2.52 2.01 -1.84
N ALA A 79 3.18 1.71 -0.73
CA ALA A 79 2.65 0.81 0.28
C ALA A 79 1.32 1.31 0.87
N ALA A 80 1.22 2.61 1.17
CA ALA A 80 -0.01 3.22 1.67
C ALA A 80 -1.16 3.12 0.67
N MET A 81 -0.90 3.38 -0.61
CA MET A 81 -1.90 3.27 -1.67
C MET A 81 -2.39 1.83 -1.84
N LEU A 82 -1.51 0.84 -1.74
CA LEU A 82 -1.86 -0.58 -1.78
C LEU A 82 -2.67 -1.01 -0.54
N ALA A 83 -2.38 -0.46 0.64
CA ALA A 83 -3.16 -0.73 1.85
C ALA A 83 -4.60 -0.20 1.72
N VAL A 84 -4.80 0.95 1.10
CA VAL A 84 -6.13 1.50 0.76
C VAL A 84 -6.78 0.68 -0.35
N ASN A 85 -6.03 0.37 -1.39
CA ASN A 85 -6.39 -0.48 -2.51
C ASN A 85 -7.68 -0.08 -3.24
N GLU A 86 -7.88 1.22 -3.43
CA GLU A 86 -9.00 1.77 -4.17
C GLU A 86 -8.52 2.36 -5.50
N PRO A 87 -9.14 2.00 -6.66
CA PRO A 87 -8.64 2.39 -7.99
C PRO A 87 -8.54 3.90 -8.20
N THR A 88 -9.37 4.68 -7.52
CA THR A 88 -9.49 6.13 -7.65
C THR A 88 -8.89 6.90 -6.48
N ALA A 89 -8.07 6.23 -5.68
CA ALA A 89 -7.41 6.83 -4.52
C ALA A 89 -6.30 7.80 -4.95
N ILE A 90 -6.21 8.94 -4.27
CA ILE A 90 -5.19 9.97 -4.47
C ILE A 90 -4.62 10.39 -3.12
N PRO A 91 -3.30 10.40 -2.94
CA PRO A 91 -2.70 10.94 -1.72
C PRO A 91 -2.86 12.47 -1.67
N LEU A 92 -3.24 13.00 -0.52
CA LEU A 92 -3.46 14.44 -0.30
C LEU A 92 -2.38 15.08 0.52
N ALA A 93 -1.89 14.40 1.54
CA ALA A 93 -0.91 14.92 2.48
C ALA A 93 -0.08 13.78 3.08
N SER A 94 1.11 14.12 3.52
CA SER A 94 1.96 13.20 4.25
C SER A 94 2.79 13.92 5.29
N HIS A 95 3.06 13.22 6.39
CA HIS A 95 4.06 13.58 7.37
C HIS A 95 5.04 12.42 7.48
N CYS A 96 6.33 12.70 7.28
CA CYS A 96 7.38 11.68 7.28
C CYS A 96 8.46 12.01 8.30
N ASP A 97 8.88 11.02 9.07
CA ASP A 97 10.02 11.08 9.98
C ASP A 97 11.08 10.07 9.54
N PHE A 98 12.32 10.54 9.45
CA PHE A 98 13.48 9.75 9.08
C PHE A 98 14.34 9.55 10.33
N PHE A 99 14.36 8.32 10.86
CA PHE A 99 15.07 8.01 12.12
C PHE A 99 16.52 7.60 11.89
N ALA A 100 16.85 7.18 10.67
CA ALA A 100 18.20 6.82 10.27
C ALA A 100 18.43 7.09 8.78
N PRO A 101 19.67 7.36 8.35
CA PRO A 101 20.01 7.40 6.93
C PRO A 101 19.84 6.01 6.31
N PHE A 102 19.55 5.97 5.01
CA PHE A 102 19.38 4.74 4.27
C PHE A 102 20.54 4.55 3.28
N GLU A 103 21.11 3.36 3.27
CA GLU A 103 22.33 3.06 2.53
C GLU A 103 22.09 2.06 1.40
N LEU A 104 22.79 2.28 0.26
CA LEU A 104 22.84 1.32 -0.83
C LEU A 104 23.29 -0.07 -0.31
N GLY A 105 22.61 -1.12 -0.74
CA GLY A 105 22.86 -2.49 -0.29
C GLY A 105 21.90 -2.98 0.80
N ASN A 106 21.15 -2.09 1.44
CA ASN A 106 20.11 -2.45 2.39
C ASN A 106 18.74 -2.59 1.69
N THR A 107 17.90 -3.44 2.25
CA THR A 107 16.48 -3.54 1.91
C THR A 107 15.65 -3.00 3.06
N ILE A 108 14.66 -2.17 2.76
CA ILE A 108 13.69 -1.69 3.73
C ILE A 108 12.35 -2.38 3.50
N GLU A 109 11.71 -2.81 4.61
CA GLU A 109 10.33 -3.27 4.60
C GLU A 109 9.43 -2.14 5.08
N PHE A 110 8.48 -1.73 4.24
CA PHE A 110 7.41 -0.82 4.63
C PHE A 110 6.17 -1.62 5.01
N ARG A 111 5.65 -1.37 6.22
CA ARG A 111 4.39 -1.92 6.70
C ARG A 111 3.37 -0.80 6.77
N ALA A 112 2.40 -0.84 5.85
CA ALA A 112 1.33 0.13 5.76
C ALA A 112 0.05 -0.43 6.38
N GLN A 113 -0.52 0.30 7.32
CA GLN A 113 -1.77 -0.04 8.00
C GLN A 113 -2.76 1.10 7.87
N MET A 114 -3.91 0.82 7.28
CA MET A 114 -5.02 1.77 7.24
C MET A 114 -5.62 1.92 8.64
N LEU A 115 -5.67 3.16 9.16
CA LEU A 115 -6.16 3.49 10.50
C LEU A 115 -7.64 3.86 10.50
N GLN A 116 -8.07 4.59 9.47
CA GLN A 116 -9.45 5.02 9.30
C GLN A 116 -10.00 4.55 7.97
N ASN A 117 -11.22 4.05 8.01
CA ASN A 117 -11.99 3.61 6.87
C ASN A 117 -13.28 4.43 6.72
N ASP A 118 -13.15 5.74 6.59
CA ASP A 118 -14.25 6.60 6.17
C ASP A 118 -14.47 6.45 4.65
N THR A 119 -15.68 6.72 4.17
CA THR A 119 -16.07 6.46 2.77
C THR A 119 -15.24 7.20 1.73
N LYS A 120 -14.76 8.42 2.05
CA LYS A 120 -14.04 9.29 1.11
C LYS A 120 -12.62 9.64 1.52
N LYS A 121 -12.26 9.42 2.78
CA LYS A 121 -10.92 9.68 3.33
C LYS A 121 -10.38 8.45 4.02
N ARG A 122 -9.08 8.24 3.86
CA ARG A 122 -8.32 7.20 4.53
C ARG A 122 -7.09 7.81 5.17
N GLU A 123 -6.77 7.36 6.37
CA GLU A 123 -5.46 7.57 6.98
C GLU A 123 -4.69 6.26 6.99
N VAL A 124 -3.44 6.33 6.58
CA VAL A 124 -2.55 5.16 6.54
C VAL A 124 -1.25 5.49 7.26
N GLN A 125 -0.91 4.70 8.24
CA GLN A 125 0.40 4.72 8.87
C GLN A 125 1.33 3.75 8.15
N VAL A 126 2.54 4.21 7.85
CA VAL A 126 3.59 3.39 7.25
C VAL A 126 4.82 3.43 8.13
N ASP A 127 5.26 2.26 8.56
CA ASP A 127 6.51 2.08 9.29
C ASP A 127 7.53 1.39 8.39
N GLY A 128 8.75 1.89 8.36
CA GLY A 128 9.86 1.32 7.60
C GLY A 128 10.92 0.69 8.47
N PHE A 129 11.33 -0.54 8.15
CA PHE A 129 12.28 -1.35 8.94
C PHE A 129 13.44 -1.83 8.08
N VAL A 130 14.66 -1.67 8.59
CA VAL A 130 15.86 -2.32 8.08
C VAL A 130 16.39 -3.25 9.15
N LEU A 131 16.48 -4.54 8.85
CA LEU A 131 16.92 -5.57 9.82
C LEU A 131 16.14 -5.46 11.16
N ASP A 132 14.81 -5.33 11.08
CA ASP A 132 13.90 -5.18 12.22
C ASP A 132 14.06 -3.89 13.05
N ILE A 133 14.91 -2.96 12.61
CA ILE A 133 15.07 -1.64 13.23
C ILE A 133 14.18 -0.64 12.48
N LYS A 134 13.32 0.07 13.19
CA LYS A 134 12.48 1.12 12.63
C LYS A 134 13.33 2.34 12.25
N VAL A 135 13.40 2.62 10.95
CA VAL A 135 14.20 3.72 10.38
C VAL A 135 13.36 4.83 9.77
N PHE A 136 12.06 4.58 9.59
CA PHE A 136 11.15 5.49 8.93
C PHE A 136 9.73 5.33 9.48
N GLN A 137 9.00 6.43 9.54
CA GLN A 137 7.58 6.45 9.85
C GLN A 137 6.89 7.53 9.04
N ALA A 138 5.70 7.25 8.53
CA ALA A 138 4.88 8.24 7.86
C ALA A 138 3.41 8.07 8.18
N LEU A 139 2.69 9.18 8.06
CA LEU A 139 1.23 9.20 8.04
C LEU A 139 0.79 9.81 6.71
N PHE A 140 -0.05 9.09 5.97
CA PHE A 140 -0.62 9.54 4.71
C PHE A 140 -2.12 9.79 4.85
N GLU A 141 -2.57 10.90 4.31
CA GLU A 141 -3.99 11.15 4.06
C GLU A 141 -4.30 10.85 2.59
N VAL A 142 -5.31 10.02 2.35
CA VAL A 142 -5.70 9.56 1.02
C VAL A 142 -7.18 9.85 0.81
N ALA A 143 -7.51 10.45 -0.33
CA ALA A 143 -8.89 10.66 -0.75
C ALA A 143 -9.33 9.62 -1.77
N ILE A 144 -10.59 9.23 -1.72
CA ILE A 144 -11.24 8.35 -2.69
C ILE A 144 -12.21 9.18 -3.53
N PHE A 145 -12.03 9.16 -4.85
CA PHE A 145 -12.91 9.83 -5.81
C PHE A 145 -13.86 8.83 -6.47
N GLU A 146 -14.97 9.30 -7.02
CA GLU A 146 -15.91 8.44 -7.73
C GLU A 146 -15.36 7.97 -9.07
N HIS A 147 -14.53 8.80 -9.72
CA HIS A 147 -13.90 8.52 -11.01
C HIS A 147 -12.41 8.85 -10.96
N HIS A 148 -11.68 8.37 -11.96
CA HIS A 148 -10.27 8.75 -12.14
C HIS A 148 -10.12 10.28 -12.16
N VAL A 149 -9.15 10.81 -11.44
CA VAL A 149 -8.96 12.25 -11.23
C VAL A 149 -8.87 13.06 -12.53
N PHE A 150 -8.31 12.50 -13.62
CA PHE A 150 -8.26 13.14 -14.94
C PHE A 150 -9.56 13.04 -15.74
N LYS A 151 -10.54 12.29 -15.26
CA LYS A 151 -11.89 12.19 -15.83
C LYS A 151 -12.92 13.02 -15.07
N LEU A 152 -12.49 13.70 -13.99
CA LEU A 152 -13.34 14.66 -13.31
C LEU A 152 -13.56 15.84 -14.24
N GLN A 153 -14.84 16.10 -14.60
CA GLN A 153 -15.20 17.34 -15.29
C GLN A 153 -15.06 18.49 -14.28
N ILE A 154 -13.95 19.23 -14.39
CA ILE A 154 -13.87 20.52 -13.74
C ILE A 154 -14.81 21.43 -14.55
N THR A 155 -16.03 21.62 -14.07
CA THR A 155 -16.88 22.69 -14.56
C THR A 155 -16.23 23.99 -14.08
N GLY A 156 -15.37 24.54 -14.93
CA GLY A 156 -14.87 25.90 -14.73
C GLY A 156 -16.05 26.88 -14.66
N PRO A 157 -15.85 28.06 -14.06
CA PRO A 157 -16.91 29.07 -14.04
C PRO A 157 -17.39 29.29 -15.47
N LYS A 158 -18.71 29.19 -15.66
CA LYS A 158 -19.31 29.53 -16.94
C LYS A 158 -18.83 30.95 -17.27
N ARG A 159 -18.04 31.11 -18.33
CA ARG A 159 -17.86 32.42 -18.94
C ARG A 159 -19.23 32.84 -19.37
N PHE A 160 -19.76 33.87 -18.75
CA PHE A 160 -20.86 34.61 -19.33
C PHE A 160 -20.25 35.34 -20.51
N ASP A 161 -20.35 34.77 -21.70
CA ASP A 161 -20.13 35.50 -22.92
C ASP A 161 -21.34 36.41 -23.10
N ASP A 162 -21.08 37.71 -23.06
CA ASP A 162 -22.05 38.77 -23.31
C ASP A 162 -22.62 38.67 -24.73
#